data_6ff82cb42c0264415bdf1055281f3119
#
_entry.id   6ff82cb42c0264415bdf1055281f3119
#
_cell.length_a   1.000
_cell.length_b   1.000
_cell.length_c   1.000
_cell.angle_alpha   90.00
_cell.angle_beta   90.00
_cell.angle_gamma   90.00
#
_symmetry.space_group_name_H-M   'P 1'
#
loop_
_entity.id
_entity.type
_entity.pdbx_description
1 polymer ?
#
loop_
_entity_poly.entity_id
_entity_poly.type
_entity_poly.pdbx_seq_one_letter_code
_entity_poly.pdbx_strand_id
1 'polypeptide(L)'
;MKIIEGGVCAAKGFKAGSVRCGVKESRTNDDTAIIFSECECTAAATYTMNRVKAAPLYVTMEHLEDGVARAIVANAGNANACAPDGMENARRMAKAAAQLLGVAETDVAVASTGVIGQRLNIECIEEHLPELKLEDNASEKANRAIMTTDTKPKTAAVEFTIGGKTCRIGGICKGSGMIHPNMGTMLSFITTDCAITHEMLTDALQENVKKTYNRVTVDGDTSTNDMCIVLANGMAGNTLIEWQDEEYQTFCKALNEVNTRLARQIAADGEGATKLVTCTVKNSRSEEAAERLAKAVVGSNLVKAAMFGADANWGRVLCAMGYSKAPFRPEYVSVAFESAAGSVAVCDKGAALDFDEELAKKVLSESEVTIAVDVNEGEDSATAWGCDLTYDYVKINGDYRT
;
A
#
# COMPACT_ATOMS: atom_id res chain seq x y z
N MET A 1 -3.80 10.69 19.13
CA MET A 1 -3.13 9.66 18.31
C MET A 1 -1.62 9.83 18.42
N LYS A 2 -0.88 8.74 18.56
CA LYS A 2 0.58 8.68 18.71
C LYS A 2 1.15 7.63 17.77
N ILE A 3 2.22 7.97 17.06
CA ILE A 3 2.98 7.00 16.25
C ILE A 3 3.77 6.10 17.19
N ILE A 4 3.74 4.79 16.94
CA ILE A 4 4.47 3.77 17.69
C ILE A 4 5.21 2.84 16.73
N GLU A 5 6.13 2.05 17.25
CA GLU A 5 6.77 0.95 16.51
C GLU A 5 5.90 -0.31 16.54
N GLY A 6 6.11 -1.25 15.60
CA GLY A 6 5.57 -2.60 15.70
C GLY A 6 4.94 -3.22 14.46
N GLY A 7 4.34 -2.50 13.55
CA GLY A 7 3.62 -3.12 12.43
C GLY A 7 2.45 -4.00 12.88
N VAL A 8 2.21 -5.16 12.26
CA VAL A 8 1.05 -6.04 12.54
C VAL A 8 1.02 -6.63 13.96
N CYS A 9 2.14 -6.65 14.66
CA CYS A 9 2.20 -7.11 16.05
C CYS A 9 2.02 -5.96 17.07
N ALA A 10 1.78 -4.72 16.61
CA ALA A 10 1.55 -3.59 17.53
C ALA A 10 0.20 -3.69 18.25
N ALA A 11 -0.82 -4.21 17.59
CA ALA A 11 -2.14 -4.47 18.16
C ALA A 11 -2.09 -5.70 19.07
N LYS A 12 -2.78 -5.63 20.20
CA LYS A 12 -2.81 -6.67 21.21
C LYS A 12 -3.40 -7.97 20.66
N GLY A 13 -2.76 -9.12 20.98
CA GLY A 13 -3.24 -10.46 20.58
C GLY A 13 -2.88 -10.86 19.16
N PHE A 14 -2.06 -10.07 18.44
CA PHE A 14 -1.53 -10.45 17.14
C PHE A 14 -0.08 -10.91 17.23
N LYS A 15 0.21 -12.00 16.52
CA LYS A 15 1.53 -12.60 16.34
C LYS A 15 1.83 -12.72 14.85
N ALA A 16 3.10 -12.75 14.51
CA ALA A 16 3.52 -13.01 13.15
C ALA A 16 4.71 -13.98 13.14
N GLY A 17 4.98 -14.53 11.99
CA GLY A 17 6.15 -15.39 11.79
C GLY A 17 6.45 -15.56 10.32
N SER A 18 7.64 -16.06 10.02
CA SER A 18 8.04 -16.40 8.66
C SER A 18 8.92 -17.64 8.62
N VAL A 19 8.96 -18.26 7.45
CA VAL A 19 9.77 -19.44 7.17
C VAL A 19 10.21 -19.46 5.72
N ARG A 20 11.35 -20.06 5.43
CA ARG A 20 11.80 -20.31 4.07
C ARG A 20 11.22 -21.64 3.59
N CYS A 21 10.25 -21.59 2.70
CA CYS A 21 9.69 -22.78 2.05
C CYS A 21 10.41 -23.14 0.75
N GLY A 22 11.14 -22.21 0.12
CA GLY A 22 11.82 -22.43 -1.15
C GLY A 22 10.89 -22.26 -2.35
N VAL A 23 9.89 -21.39 -2.26
CA VAL A 23 8.94 -21.07 -3.34
C VAL A 23 9.68 -20.60 -4.61
N LYS A 24 10.77 -19.86 -4.43
CA LYS A 24 11.74 -19.54 -5.49
C LYS A 24 13.12 -20.04 -5.05
N GLU A 25 13.67 -21.03 -5.76
CA GLU A 25 14.93 -21.69 -5.39
C GLU A 25 16.11 -20.71 -5.24
N SER A 26 16.19 -19.70 -6.09
CA SER A 26 17.24 -18.67 -6.04
C SER A 26 17.16 -17.75 -4.81
N ARG A 27 16.05 -17.77 -4.04
CA ARG A 27 15.86 -16.95 -2.88
C ARG A 27 16.44 -17.62 -1.63
N THR A 28 17.25 -16.88 -0.87
CA THR A 28 17.89 -17.37 0.37
C THR A 28 17.16 -16.95 1.63
N ASN A 29 16.32 -15.90 1.54
CA ASN A 29 15.52 -15.39 2.66
C ASN A 29 14.21 -16.17 2.80
N ASP A 30 13.54 -16.00 3.92
CA ASP A 30 12.16 -16.47 4.10
C ASP A 30 11.27 -15.97 2.99
N ASP A 31 10.31 -16.80 2.58
CA ASP A 31 9.41 -16.53 1.46
C ASP A 31 7.94 -16.84 1.76
N THR A 32 7.64 -17.25 2.99
CA THR A 32 6.28 -17.49 3.46
C THR A 32 6.11 -16.90 4.85
N ALA A 33 5.01 -16.16 5.05
CA ALA A 33 4.68 -15.49 6.31
C ALA A 33 3.28 -15.84 6.77
N ILE A 34 3.08 -15.85 8.10
CA ILE A 34 1.77 -15.90 8.75
C ILE A 34 1.63 -14.70 9.68
N ILE A 35 0.43 -14.10 9.66
CA ILE A 35 -0.08 -13.16 10.65
C ILE A 35 -1.26 -13.86 11.32
N PHE A 36 -1.29 -13.91 12.64
CA PHE A 36 -2.27 -14.68 13.41
C PHE A 36 -2.82 -13.88 14.57
N SER A 37 -4.12 -14.03 14.82
CA SER A 37 -4.81 -13.51 16.00
C SER A 37 -5.13 -14.62 16.98
N GLU A 38 -4.89 -14.37 18.27
CA GLU A 38 -5.23 -15.30 19.36
C GLU A 38 -6.73 -15.53 19.52
N CYS A 39 -7.57 -14.62 19.01
CA CYS A 39 -9.02 -14.75 18.98
C CYS A 39 -9.58 -14.40 17.60
N GLU A 40 -10.86 -14.68 17.39
CA GLU A 40 -11.60 -14.35 16.20
C GLU A 40 -11.57 -12.85 15.91
N CYS A 41 -11.45 -12.47 14.65
CA CYS A 41 -11.43 -11.09 14.20
C CYS A 41 -12.62 -10.80 13.29
N THR A 42 -13.18 -9.61 13.44
CA THR A 42 -13.88 -8.98 12.33
C THR A 42 -12.85 -8.69 11.22
N ALA A 43 -13.16 -9.08 9.99
CA ALA A 43 -12.26 -8.96 8.85
C ALA A 43 -12.91 -8.17 7.72
N ALA A 44 -12.13 -7.33 7.05
CA ALA A 44 -12.52 -6.65 5.83
C ALA A 44 -11.35 -6.63 4.83
N ALA A 45 -11.65 -6.67 3.53
CA ALA A 45 -10.63 -6.65 2.51
C ALA A 45 -11.05 -5.85 1.27
N THR A 46 -10.07 -5.30 0.57
CA THR A 46 -10.21 -4.75 -0.78
C THR A 46 -9.25 -5.46 -1.72
N TYR A 47 -9.63 -5.55 -2.99
CA TYR A 47 -8.93 -6.34 -3.99
C TYR A 47 -8.75 -5.58 -5.29
N THR A 48 -7.76 -5.96 -6.08
CA THR A 48 -7.50 -5.39 -7.41
C THR A 48 -8.74 -5.43 -8.31
N MET A 49 -8.92 -4.37 -9.09
CA MET A 49 -9.91 -4.30 -10.18
C MET A 49 -9.38 -4.87 -11.49
N ASN A 50 -8.14 -5.36 -11.53
CA ASN A 50 -7.63 -6.06 -12.71
C ASN A 50 -8.52 -7.26 -13.03
N ARG A 51 -8.86 -7.44 -14.31
CA ARG A 51 -9.67 -8.58 -14.76
C ARG A 51 -8.93 -9.90 -14.66
N VAL A 52 -7.60 -9.86 -14.71
CA VAL A 52 -6.72 -11.02 -14.53
C VAL A 52 -6.39 -11.11 -13.03
N LYS A 53 -7.32 -11.65 -12.23
CA LYS A 53 -7.10 -11.84 -10.80
C LYS A 53 -6.39 -13.15 -10.52
N ALA A 54 -5.45 -13.11 -9.57
CA ALA A 54 -4.78 -14.30 -9.06
C ALA A 54 -5.72 -15.19 -8.23
N ALA A 55 -5.47 -16.48 -8.21
CA ALA A 55 -6.29 -17.46 -7.50
C ALA A 55 -6.43 -17.20 -5.99
N PRO A 56 -5.39 -16.75 -5.25
CA PRO A 56 -5.50 -16.43 -3.83
C PRO A 56 -6.58 -15.41 -3.51
N LEU A 57 -6.84 -14.44 -4.41
CA LEU A 57 -7.88 -13.44 -4.19
C LEU A 57 -9.28 -14.07 -4.13
N TYR A 58 -9.56 -15.01 -5.03
CA TYR A 58 -10.86 -15.68 -5.05
C TYR A 58 -11.08 -16.54 -3.80
N VAL A 59 -10.04 -17.27 -3.36
CA VAL A 59 -10.12 -18.06 -2.11
C VAL A 59 -10.33 -17.15 -0.91
N THR A 60 -9.60 -16.04 -0.83
CA THR A 60 -9.77 -15.06 0.27
C THR A 60 -11.13 -14.36 0.23
N MET A 61 -11.68 -14.05 -0.96
CA MET A 61 -13.06 -13.53 -1.07
C MET A 61 -14.09 -14.52 -0.53
N GLU A 62 -13.93 -15.81 -0.86
CA GLU A 62 -14.79 -16.90 -0.37
C GLU A 62 -14.67 -17.05 1.16
N HIS A 63 -13.46 -17.06 1.70
CA HIS A 63 -13.20 -17.24 3.12
C HIS A 63 -13.65 -16.05 3.99
N LEU A 64 -13.66 -14.84 3.44
CA LEU A 64 -14.07 -13.62 4.16
C LEU A 64 -15.54 -13.23 3.90
N GLU A 65 -16.35 -14.12 3.28
CA GLU A 65 -17.76 -13.82 2.98
C GLU A 65 -18.60 -13.58 4.25
N ASP A 66 -18.28 -14.24 5.34
CA ASP A 66 -18.93 -14.08 6.65
C ASP A 66 -18.36 -12.90 7.47
N GLY A 67 -17.32 -12.24 6.98
CA GLY A 67 -16.66 -11.10 7.66
C GLY A 67 -15.77 -11.50 8.83
N VAL A 68 -15.36 -12.78 8.92
CA VAL A 68 -14.56 -13.32 10.02
C VAL A 68 -13.24 -13.90 9.51
N ALA A 69 -12.18 -13.75 10.27
CA ALA A 69 -10.90 -14.43 10.04
C ALA A 69 -10.06 -14.52 11.31
N ARG A 70 -9.03 -15.37 11.29
CA ARG A 70 -8.05 -15.49 12.37
C ARG A 70 -6.61 -15.36 11.90
N ALA A 71 -6.37 -15.58 10.60
CA ALA A 71 -5.02 -15.56 10.09
C ALA A 71 -4.95 -15.07 8.64
N ILE A 72 -3.76 -14.63 8.27
CA ILE A 72 -3.34 -14.38 6.90
C ILE A 72 -2.09 -15.21 6.64
N VAL A 73 -2.09 -16.02 5.58
CA VAL A 73 -0.89 -16.69 5.06
C VAL A 73 -0.50 -16.08 3.73
N ALA A 74 0.76 -15.74 3.54
CA ALA A 74 1.24 -15.10 2.32
C ALA A 74 2.57 -15.69 1.86
N ASN A 75 2.72 -15.95 0.56
CA ASN A 75 4.00 -16.33 -0.04
C ASN A 75 4.52 -15.28 -1.01
N ALA A 76 5.84 -15.21 -1.14
CA ALA A 76 6.55 -14.46 -2.17
C ALA A 76 7.34 -15.40 -3.09
N GLY A 77 7.59 -14.92 -4.32
CA GLY A 77 8.32 -15.66 -5.37
C GLY A 77 7.44 -16.20 -6.49
N ASN A 78 6.20 -16.54 -6.19
CA ASN A 78 5.20 -16.97 -7.16
C ASN A 78 3.86 -16.29 -6.87
N ALA A 79 3.27 -15.66 -7.88
CA ALA A 79 2.00 -14.93 -7.77
C ALA A 79 0.76 -15.83 -7.71
N ASN A 80 0.90 -17.11 -8.02
CA ASN A 80 -0.22 -18.04 -8.20
C ASN A 80 -1.33 -17.46 -9.10
N ALA A 81 -0.91 -16.76 -10.15
CA ALA A 81 -1.76 -16.12 -11.15
C ALA A 81 -1.56 -16.78 -12.51
N CYS A 82 -2.63 -16.97 -13.28
CA CYS A 82 -2.62 -17.61 -14.58
C CYS A 82 -2.04 -19.04 -14.56
N ALA A 83 -2.15 -19.73 -13.43
CA ALA A 83 -1.75 -21.13 -13.28
C ALA A 83 -2.99 -22.04 -13.31
N PRO A 84 -2.96 -23.18 -14.00
CA PRO A 84 -4.13 -24.05 -14.17
C PRO A 84 -4.62 -24.68 -12.87
N ASP A 85 -3.74 -24.86 -11.89
CA ASP A 85 -3.96 -25.43 -10.55
C ASP A 85 -4.01 -24.36 -9.44
N GLY A 86 -4.11 -23.09 -9.82
CA GLY A 86 -3.98 -21.96 -8.89
C GLY A 86 -4.98 -21.97 -7.74
N MET A 87 -6.26 -22.29 -8.02
CA MET A 87 -7.32 -22.36 -6.99
C MET A 87 -7.08 -23.50 -6.00
N GLU A 88 -6.66 -24.67 -6.50
CA GLU A 88 -6.32 -25.81 -5.65
C GLU A 88 -5.14 -25.47 -4.74
N ASN A 89 -4.07 -24.91 -5.31
CA ASN A 89 -2.87 -24.53 -4.56
C ASN A 89 -3.16 -23.46 -3.50
N ALA A 90 -4.02 -22.47 -3.80
CA ALA A 90 -4.43 -21.46 -2.83
C ALA A 90 -5.20 -22.08 -1.65
N ARG A 91 -6.13 -23.01 -1.90
CA ARG A 91 -6.85 -23.75 -0.82
C ARG A 91 -5.90 -24.64 -0.02
N ARG A 92 -4.98 -25.34 -0.67
CA ARG A 92 -3.95 -26.15 0.03
C ARG A 92 -3.09 -25.29 0.95
N MET A 93 -2.73 -24.07 0.53
CA MET A 93 -1.98 -23.13 1.36
C MET A 93 -2.80 -22.67 2.59
N ALA A 94 -4.10 -22.34 2.41
CA ALA A 94 -5.00 -22.03 3.53
C ALA A 94 -5.09 -23.20 4.52
N LYS A 95 -5.30 -24.41 3.99
CA LYS A 95 -5.41 -25.64 4.79
C LYS A 95 -4.14 -25.93 5.59
N ALA A 96 -2.96 -25.78 4.98
CA ALA A 96 -1.68 -25.99 5.67
C ALA A 96 -1.50 -24.99 6.84
N ALA A 97 -1.84 -23.71 6.62
CA ALA A 97 -1.81 -22.70 7.67
C ALA A 97 -2.86 -22.98 8.76
N ALA A 98 -4.07 -23.34 8.40
CA ALA A 98 -5.14 -23.69 9.33
C ALA A 98 -4.74 -24.87 10.25
N GLN A 99 -4.12 -25.90 9.68
CA GLN A 99 -3.61 -27.06 10.45
C GLN A 99 -2.52 -26.65 11.44
N LEU A 100 -1.56 -25.81 11.03
CA LEU A 100 -0.53 -25.29 11.91
C LEU A 100 -1.10 -24.50 13.08
N LEU A 101 -2.12 -23.69 12.81
CA LEU A 101 -2.71 -22.74 13.77
C LEU A 101 -3.83 -23.33 14.62
N GLY A 102 -4.40 -24.49 14.23
CA GLY A 102 -5.54 -25.10 14.90
C GLY A 102 -6.83 -24.28 14.72
N VAL A 103 -7.05 -23.70 13.54
CA VAL A 103 -8.25 -22.94 13.18
C VAL A 103 -8.97 -23.54 11.99
N ALA A 104 -10.17 -23.05 11.64
CA ALA A 104 -10.85 -23.48 10.43
C ALA A 104 -10.12 -22.97 9.17
N GLU A 105 -10.19 -23.71 8.07
CA GLU A 105 -9.59 -23.31 6.79
C GLU A 105 -10.20 -21.99 6.29
N THR A 106 -11.50 -21.81 6.49
CA THR A 106 -12.24 -20.59 6.16
C THR A 106 -11.81 -19.36 6.95
N ASP A 107 -11.18 -19.53 8.12
CA ASP A 107 -10.66 -18.42 8.94
C ASP A 107 -9.27 -17.93 8.47
N VAL A 108 -8.74 -18.48 7.38
CA VAL A 108 -7.42 -18.14 6.85
C VAL A 108 -7.53 -17.42 5.51
N ALA A 109 -7.15 -16.17 5.48
CA ALA A 109 -6.96 -15.41 4.24
C ALA A 109 -5.64 -15.80 3.56
N VAL A 110 -5.63 -15.88 2.24
CA VAL A 110 -4.48 -16.32 1.43
C VAL A 110 -4.02 -15.20 0.51
N ALA A 111 -2.72 -14.95 0.48
CA ALA A 111 -2.09 -14.01 -0.42
C ALA A 111 -0.85 -14.60 -1.10
N SER A 112 -0.56 -14.19 -2.32
CA SER A 112 0.65 -14.58 -3.06
C SER A 112 1.21 -13.38 -3.82
N THR A 113 2.51 -13.37 -4.05
CA THR A 113 3.16 -12.35 -4.88
C THR A 113 4.41 -12.92 -5.56
N GLY A 114 4.75 -12.42 -6.75
CA GLY A 114 5.94 -12.84 -7.50
C GLY A 114 5.65 -13.09 -8.96
N VAL A 115 6.25 -14.11 -9.55
CA VAL A 115 6.16 -14.41 -10.99
C VAL A 115 4.75 -14.90 -11.37
N ILE A 116 4.21 -14.38 -12.47
CA ILE A 116 2.92 -14.75 -13.06
C ILE A 116 3.14 -15.85 -14.11
N GLY A 117 2.16 -16.77 -14.26
CA GLY A 117 2.15 -17.79 -15.30
C GLY A 117 3.02 -19.01 -15.02
N GLN A 118 3.50 -19.17 -13.80
CA GLN A 118 4.21 -20.35 -13.32
C GLN A 118 3.37 -21.09 -12.29
N ARG A 119 3.48 -22.43 -12.25
CA ARG A 119 2.87 -23.22 -11.21
C ARG A 119 3.54 -22.95 -9.86
N LEU A 120 2.74 -22.81 -8.83
CA LEU A 120 3.25 -22.74 -7.45
C LEU A 120 3.64 -24.16 -7.01
N ASN A 121 4.88 -24.31 -6.54
CA ASN A 121 5.28 -25.51 -5.82
C ASN A 121 4.65 -25.49 -4.42
N ILE A 122 3.42 -25.97 -4.31
CA ILE A 122 2.70 -25.96 -3.04
C ILE A 122 3.24 -26.99 -2.06
N GLU A 123 3.84 -28.06 -2.56
CA GLU A 123 4.45 -29.13 -1.76
C GLU A 123 5.55 -28.56 -0.86
N CYS A 124 6.38 -27.64 -1.35
CA CYS A 124 7.42 -27.02 -0.54
C CYS A 124 6.83 -26.17 0.60
N ILE A 125 5.68 -25.52 0.40
CA ILE A 125 5.00 -24.78 1.47
C ILE A 125 4.43 -25.77 2.50
N GLU A 126 3.74 -26.82 2.09
CA GLU A 126 3.17 -27.83 3.00
C GLU A 126 4.26 -28.52 3.83
N GLU A 127 5.42 -28.77 3.26
CA GLU A 127 6.56 -29.43 3.94
C GLU A 127 7.20 -28.53 5.01
N HIS A 128 7.45 -27.24 4.69
CA HIS A 128 8.25 -26.37 5.57
C HIS A 128 7.41 -25.42 6.43
N LEU A 129 6.14 -25.15 6.09
CA LEU A 129 5.29 -24.27 6.90
C LEU A 129 5.17 -24.70 8.37
N PRO A 130 5.15 -25.99 8.73
CA PRO A 130 5.15 -26.43 10.11
C PRO A 130 6.37 -25.99 10.95
N GLU A 131 7.47 -25.56 10.33
CA GLU A 131 8.66 -25.03 11.01
C GLU A 131 8.48 -23.58 11.46
N LEU A 132 7.45 -22.87 10.96
CA LEU A 132 7.19 -21.48 11.26
C LEU A 132 6.86 -21.29 12.75
N LYS A 133 7.51 -20.30 13.36
CA LYS A 133 7.27 -19.91 14.75
C LYS A 133 6.61 -18.53 14.79
N LEU A 134 5.51 -18.43 15.53
CA LEU A 134 4.83 -17.17 15.78
C LEU A 134 5.48 -16.44 16.96
N GLU A 135 5.73 -15.15 16.78
CA GLU A 135 6.35 -14.26 17.78
C GLU A 135 5.55 -12.95 17.88
N ASP A 136 5.51 -12.34 19.07
CA ASP A 136 4.78 -11.10 19.33
C ASP A 136 5.44 -9.85 18.71
N ASN A 137 6.64 -10.00 18.16
CA ASN A 137 7.43 -8.88 17.60
C ASN A 137 7.98 -9.17 16.18
N ALA A 138 7.43 -10.15 15.48
CA ALA A 138 7.96 -10.59 14.18
C ALA A 138 7.36 -9.84 12.97
N SER A 139 6.79 -8.65 13.13
CA SER A 139 6.24 -7.87 12.03
C SER A 139 7.24 -7.65 10.90
N GLU A 140 8.48 -7.29 11.22
CA GLU A 140 9.51 -7.05 10.19
C GLU A 140 9.94 -8.34 9.50
N LYS A 141 10.05 -9.47 10.24
CA LYS A 141 10.33 -10.79 9.65
C LYS A 141 9.24 -11.17 8.63
N ALA A 142 7.98 -11.07 9.03
CA ALA A 142 6.84 -11.34 8.14
C ALA A 142 6.83 -10.41 6.93
N ASN A 143 7.14 -9.12 7.11
CA ASN A 143 7.25 -8.19 6.01
C ASN A 143 8.36 -8.56 5.03
N ARG A 144 9.56 -8.88 5.52
CA ARG A 144 10.68 -9.31 4.67
C ARG A 144 10.37 -10.57 3.87
N ALA A 145 9.59 -11.49 4.44
CA ALA A 145 9.21 -12.74 3.77
C ALA A 145 8.28 -12.52 2.56
N ILE A 146 7.44 -11.47 2.59
CA ILE A 146 6.53 -11.14 1.48
C ILE A 146 7.11 -10.16 0.44
N MET A 147 8.30 -9.60 0.67
CA MET A 147 8.98 -8.70 -0.27
C MET A 147 9.38 -9.45 -1.54
N THR A 148 9.43 -8.74 -2.67
CA THR A 148 9.93 -9.26 -3.96
C THR A 148 11.11 -8.43 -4.47
N THR A 149 10.84 -7.32 -5.13
CA THR A 149 11.83 -6.32 -5.58
C THR A 149 12.01 -5.18 -4.58
N ASP A 150 11.25 -5.18 -3.52
CA ASP A 150 11.37 -4.24 -2.41
C ASP A 150 12.78 -4.22 -1.83
N THR A 151 13.32 -3.04 -1.53
CA THR A 151 14.65 -2.88 -0.92
C THR A 151 14.60 -2.71 0.59
N LYS A 152 13.43 -2.30 1.11
CA LYS A 152 13.23 -2.00 2.54
C LYS A 152 11.91 -2.61 3.05
N PRO A 153 11.88 -3.13 4.29
CA PRO A 153 10.61 -3.50 4.92
C PRO A 153 9.76 -2.24 5.17
N LYS A 154 8.45 -2.39 5.05
CA LYS A 154 7.48 -1.31 5.16
C LYS A 154 6.52 -1.61 6.29
N THR A 155 6.63 -0.86 7.38
CA THR A 155 5.83 -1.03 8.59
C THR A 155 5.31 0.32 9.08
N ALA A 156 4.14 0.32 9.70
CA ALA A 156 3.59 1.49 10.38
C ALA A 156 2.68 1.05 11.52
N ALA A 157 2.63 1.83 12.61
CA ALA A 157 1.67 1.61 13.67
C ALA A 157 1.34 2.91 14.42
N VAL A 158 0.12 2.98 14.94
CA VAL A 158 -0.36 4.10 15.77
C VAL A 158 -1.13 3.59 16.97
N GLU A 159 -1.10 4.40 18.02
CA GLU A 159 -1.91 4.26 19.23
C GLU A 159 -2.89 5.43 19.33
N PHE A 160 -4.13 5.15 19.68
CA PHE A 160 -5.21 6.13 19.81
C PHE A 160 -6.20 5.70 20.89
N THR A 161 -7.22 6.52 21.17
CA THR A 161 -8.17 6.25 22.26
C THR A 161 -9.59 6.23 21.72
N ILE A 162 -10.37 5.20 22.08
CA ILE A 162 -11.80 5.04 21.86
C ILE A 162 -12.46 4.77 23.20
N GLY A 163 -13.46 5.57 23.58
CA GLY A 163 -14.20 5.37 24.83
C GLY A 163 -13.30 5.29 26.08
N GLY A 164 -12.19 6.01 26.10
CA GLY A 164 -11.21 5.96 27.18
C GLY A 164 -10.31 4.71 27.18
N LYS A 165 -10.41 3.83 26.19
CA LYS A 165 -9.54 2.65 26.00
C LYS A 165 -8.46 2.94 24.99
N THR A 166 -7.25 2.47 25.26
CA THR A 166 -6.15 2.53 24.32
C THR A 166 -6.31 1.45 23.27
N CYS A 167 -6.42 1.86 22.01
CA CYS A 167 -6.47 1.01 20.83
C CYS A 167 -5.21 1.19 19.99
N ARG A 168 -4.85 0.18 19.23
CA ARG A 168 -3.72 0.22 18.30
C ARG A 168 -4.11 -0.28 16.93
N ILE A 169 -3.56 0.34 15.90
CA ILE A 169 -3.59 -0.15 14.52
C ILE A 169 -2.14 -0.24 14.07
N GLY A 170 -1.79 -1.37 13.47
CA GLY A 170 -0.50 -1.54 12.85
C GLY A 170 -0.59 -2.31 11.55
N GLY A 171 0.40 -2.15 10.68
CA GLY A 171 0.39 -2.81 9.39
C GLY A 171 1.78 -3.05 8.84
N ILE A 172 1.84 -3.99 7.91
CA ILE A 172 2.96 -4.23 7.00
C ILE A 172 2.47 -4.18 5.57
N CYS A 173 3.32 -3.78 4.64
CA CYS A 173 3.00 -3.88 3.22
C CYS A 173 4.24 -4.22 2.40
N LYS A 174 4.02 -4.72 1.19
CA LYS A 174 5.03 -4.88 0.15
C LYS A 174 4.54 -4.25 -1.15
N GLY A 175 5.47 -3.76 -1.92
CA GLY A 175 5.26 -3.18 -3.24
C GLY A 175 6.41 -2.26 -3.63
N SER A 176 6.91 -2.42 -4.85
CA SER A 176 8.02 -1.67 -5.42
C SER A 176 7.85 -1.50 -6.94
N GLY A 177 7.51 -2.56 -7.68
CA GLY A 177 7.10 -2.53 -9.09
C GLY A 177 5.69 -3.04 -9.30
N MET A 178 5.13 -2.80 -10.51
CA MET A 178 3.74 -3.04 -10.88
C MET A 178 2.79 -2.32 -9.91
N ILE A 179 3.03 -1.00 -9.71
CA ILE A 179 2.32 -0.17 -8.73
C ILE A 179 1.55 0.96 -9.43
N HIS A 180 0.28 0.72 -9.69
CA HIS A 180 -0.71 1.74 -10.06
C HIS A 180 -2.09 1.29 -9.57
N PRO A 181 -2.38 1.43 -8.26
CA PRO A 181 -3.59 0.91 -7.66
C PRO A 181 -4.86 1.51 -8.27
N ASN A 182 -5.78 0.62 -8.62
CA ASN A 182 -7.18 0.93 -8.81
C ASN A 182 -7.95 -0.05 -7.93
N MET A 183 -8.15 0.28 -6.65
CA MET A 183 -8.62 -0.57 -5.55
C MET A 183 -7.58 -1.59 -5.04
N GLY A 184 -6.28 -1.28 -5.12
CA GLY A 184 -5.18 -2.01 -4.47
C GLY A 184 -4.10 -2.52 -5.44
N THR A 185 -2.85 -2.00 -5.36
CA THR A 185 -1.68 -2.53 -6.11
C THR A 185 -0.55 -2.80 -5.14
N MET A 186 -0.73 -3.77 -4.25
CA MET A 186 0.26 -4.20 -3.27
C MET A 186 -0.34 -5.29 -2.38
N LEU A 187 0.44 -5.91 -1.54
CA LEU A 187 -0.10 -6.63 -0.39
C LEU A 187 0.05 -5.74 0.85
N SER A 188 -1.05 -5.46 1.51
CA SER A 188 -1.08 -4.74 2.78
C SER A 188 -1.92 -5.53 3.79
N PHE A 189 -1.31 -5.80 4.93
CA PHE A 189 -1.94 -6.51 6.03
C PHE A 189 -1.96 -5.59 7.24
N ILE A 190 -3.16 -5.29 7.72
CA ILE A 190 -3.43 -4.37 8.82
C ILE A 190 -4.08 -5.15 9.95
N THR A 191 -3.68 -4.87 11.17
CA THR A 191 -4.25 -5.45 12.37
C THR A 191 -4.66 -4.36 13.34
N THR A 192 -5.73 -4.58 14.08
CA THR A 192 -6.15 -3.69 15.15
C THR A 192 -6.77 -4.48 16.30
N ASP A 193 -6.53 -4.01 17.52
CA ASP A 193 -7.20 -4.54 18.71
C ASP A 193 -8.51 -3.83 19.03
N CYS A 194 -8.94 -2.90 18.18
CA CYS A 194 -10.21 -2.18 18.32
C CYS A 194 -11.41 -3.10 18.02
N ALA A 195 -12.47 -2.98 18.81
CA ALA A 195 -13.75 -3.63 18.54
C ALA A 195 -14.57 -2.75 17.57
N ILE A 196 -14.90 -3.32 16.40
CA ILE A 196 -15.63 -2.65 15.31
C ILE A 196 -16.43 -3.68 14.52
N THR A 197 -17.63 -3.34 14.07
CA THR A 197 -18.46 -4.25 13.25
C THR A 197 -17.89 -4.42 11.84
N HIS A 198 -18.25 -5.51 11.19
CA HIS A 198 -17.83 -5.80 9.80
C HIS A 198 -18.25 -4.68 8.83
N GLU A 199 -19.47 -4.17 8.96
CA GLU A 199 -19.98 -3.08 8.12
C GLU A 199 -19.11 -1.81 8.28
N MET A 200 -18.89 -1.36 9.51
CA MET A 200 -18.09 -0.17 9.79
C MET A 200 -16.63 -0.35 9.38
N LEU A 201 -16.06 -1.54 9.57
CA LEU A 201 -14.69 -1.85 9.16
C LEU A 201 -14.54 -1.83 7.63
N THR A 202 -15.53 -2.37 6.92
CA THR A 202 -15.58 -2.40 5.45
C THR A 202 -15.68 -0.99 4.88
N ASP A 203 -16.60 -0.16 5.41
CA ASP A 203 -16.75 1.24 5.00
C ASP A 203 -15.46 2.03 5.24
N ALA A 204 -14.88 1.90 6.45
CA ALA A 204 -13.64 2.58 6.79
C ALA A 204 -12.49 2.18 5.86
N LEU A 205 -12.34 0.88 5.55
CA LEU A 205 -11.29 0.39 4.67
C LEU A 205 -11.46 0.89 3.24
N GLN A 206 -12.68 0.79 2.68
CA GLN A 206 -12.96 1.21 1.30
C GLN A 206 -12.69 2.69 1.09
N GLU A 207 -13.16 3.55 1.99
CA GLU A 207 -12.91 5.00 1.90
C GLU A 207 -11.43 5.33 2.11
N ASN A 208 -10.76 4.60 2.99
CA ASN A 208 -9.36 4.84 3.28
C ASN A 208 -8.44 4.45 2.11
N VAL A 209 -8.67 3.31 1.49
CA VAL A 209 -7.90 2.83 0.32
C VAL A 209 -7.99 3.82 -0.84
N LYS A 210 -9.14 4.44 -1.08
CA LYS A 210 -9.31 5.49 -2.11
C LYS A 210 -8.37 6.68 -1.86
N LYS A 211 -8.20 7.08 -0.60
CA LYS A 211 -7.43 8.26 -0.20
C LYS A 211 -5.93 7.98 0.02
N THR A 212 -5.53 6.72 0.05
CA THR A 212 -4.15 6.30 0.34
C THR A 212 -3.55 5.49 -0.82
N TYR A 213 -3.72 4.19 -0.82
CA TYR A 213 -3.08 3.31 -1.81
C TYR A 213 -3.48 3.63 -3.25
N ASN A 214 -4.74 3.95 -3.54
CA ASN A 214 -5.18 4.31 -4.89
C ASN A 214 -4.56 5.61 -5.42
N ARG A 215 -3.89 6.38 -4.55
CA ARG A 215 -3.17 7.60 -4.90
C ARG A 215 -1.66 7.39 -5.08
N VAL A 216 -1.21 6.13 -5.09
CA VAL A 216 0.20 5.78 -5.37
C VAL A 216 0.36 5.37 -6.84
N THR A 217 1.49 5.68 -7.45
CA THR A 217 1.92 5.07 -8.71
C THR A 217 3.44 5.04 -8.82
N VAL A 218 3.98 3.90 -9.26
CA VAL A 218 5.40 3.75 -9.59
C VAL A 218 5.58 3.70 -11.11
N ASP A 219 4.85 2.85 -11.80
CA ASP A 219 5.05 2.54 -13.22
C ASP A 219 3.77 2.57 -14.08
N GLY A 220 2.62 2.81 -13.47
CA GLY A 220 1.33 2.85 -14.18
C GLY A 220 0.68 1.49 -14.39
N ASP A 221 1.29 0.39 -13.91
CA ASP A 221 0.81 -0.97 -14.11
C ASP A 221 0.06 -1.49 -12.89
N THR A 222 -1.18 -1.99 -13.09
CA THR A 222 -2.03 -2.56 -12.04
C THR A 222 -1.79 -4.06 -11.92
N SER A 223 -1.43 -4.53 -10.73
CA SER A 223 -1.12 -5.94 -10.45
C SER A 223 -2.35 -6.85 -10.46
N THR A 224 -2.10 -8.15 -10.61
CA THR A 224 -3.09 -9.23 -10.55
C THR A 224 -3.40 -9.69 -9.13
N ASN A 225 -2.60 -9.29 -8.13
CA ASN A 225 -2.59 -9.88 -6.78
C ASN A 225 -2.94 -8.91 -5.67
N ASP A 226 -3.22 -7.65 -5.99
CA ASP A 226 -3.36 -6.60 -4.98
C ASP A 226 -4.48 -6.87 -3.99
N MET A 227 -4.14 -6.69 -2.71
CA MET A 227 -5.04 -6.95 -1.61
C MET A 227 -4.66 -6.09 -0.40
N CYS A 228 -5.64 -5.45 0.21
CA CYS A 228 -5.52 -4.86 1.54
C CYS A 228 -6.51 -5.55 2.48
N ILE A 229 -6.02 -6.16 3.54
CA ILE A 229 -6.84 -6.86 4.56
C ILE A 229 -6.66 -6.15 5.89
N VAL A 230 -7.75 -5.96 6.61
CA VAL A 230 -7.77 -5.52 8.01
C VAL A 230 -8.41 -6.60 8.88
N LEU A 231 -7.71 -6.98 9.95
CA LEU A 231 -8.21 -7.87 11.00
C LEU A 231 -8.38 -7.08 12.31
N ALA A 232 -9.57 -7.10 12.90
CA ALA A 232 -9.93 -6.41 14.12
C ALA A 232 -10.41 -7.39 15.19
N ASN A 233 -9.63 -7.61 16.27
CA ASN A 233 -9.89 -8.66 17.26
C ASN A 233 -10.57 -8.17 18.56
N GLY A 234 -10.79 -6.86 18.72
CA GLY A 234 -11.51 -6.30 19.85
C GLY A 234 -10.80 -6.36 21.22
N MET A 235 -9.53 -6.80 21.27
CA MET A 235 -8.82 -7.02 22.53
C MET A 235 -8.43 -5.74 23.27
N ALA A 236 -8.64 -4.57 22.69
CA ALA A 236 -8.52 -3.27 23.39
C ALA A 236 -9.63 -3.08 24.43
N GLY A 237 -10.78 -3.76 24.26
CA GLY A 237 -11.92 -3.67 25.16
C GLY A 237 -12.64 -2.32 25.14
N ASN A 238 -12.58 -1.63 24.01
CA ASN A 238 -13.39 -0.44 23.73
C ASN A 238 -14.85 -0.83 23.48
N THR A 239 -15.75 0.14 23.57
CA THR A 239 -17.14 -0.01 23.10
C THR A 239 -17.13 -0.37 21.62
N LEU A 240 -17.95 -1.34 21.22
CA LEU A 240 -18.06 -1.75 19.81
C LEU A 240 -18.46 -0.54 18.94
N ILE A 241 -17.67 -0.26 17.91
CA ILE A 241 -18.00 0.75 16.91
C ILE A 241 -18.99 0.14 15.92
N GLU A 242 -20.24 0.58 15.97
CA GLU A 242 -21.36 0.07 15.16
C GLU A 242 -22.10 1.17 14.38
N TRP A 243 -21.67 2.43 14.55
CA TRP A 243 -22.24 3.61 13.88
C TRP A 243 -21.14 4.55 13.41
N GLN A 244 -21.44 5.38 12.40
CA GLN A 244 -20.52 6.40 11.86
C GLN A 244 -20.51 7.67 12.74
N ASP A 245 -20.18 7.51 14.01
CA ASP A 245 -20.08 8.55 15.03
C ASP A 245 -18.65 9.12 15.19
N GLU A 246 -18.38 9.83 16.28
CA GLU A 246 -17.07 10.42 16.58
C GLU A 246 -15.99 9.35 16.83
N GLU A 247 -16.35 8.20 17.42
CA GLU A 247 -15.43 7.09 17.66
C GLU A 247 -15.03 6.42 16.34
N TYR A 248 -16.00 6.22 15.42
CA TYR A 248 -15.74 5.78 14.06
C TYR A 248 -14.80 6.74 13.30
N GLN A 249 -15.05 8.06 13.39
CA GLN A 249 -14.18 9.05 12.74
C GLN A 249 -12.75 9.01 13.33
N THR A 250 -12.62 8.76 14.62
CA THR A 250 -11.32 8.59 15.28
C THR A 250 -10.61 7.34 14.78
N PHE A 251 -11.31 6.23 14.63
CA PHE A 251 -10.81 5.01 14.02
C PHE A 251 -10.35 5.23 12.57
N CYS A 252 -11.20 5.88 11.75
CA CYS A 252 -10.87 6.19 10.36
C CYS A 252 -9.61 7.06 10.23
N LYS A 253 -9.42 8.05 11.11
CA LYS A 253 -8.20 8.88 11.14
C LYS A 253 -6.96 8.05 11.49
N ALA A 254 -7.07 7.11 12.43
CA ALA A 254 -5.98 6.23 12.82
C ALA A 254 -5.60 5.26 11.70
N LEU A 255 -6.59 4.66 11.03
CA LEU A 255 -6.40 3.80 9.87
C LEU A 255 -5.75 4.59 8.71
N ASN A 256 -6.21 5.85 8.48
CA ASN A 256 -5.64 6.71 7.45
C ASN A 256 -4.17 7.04 7.70
N GLU A 257 -3.77 7.27 8.93
CA GLU A 257 -2.37 7.56 9.28
C GLU A 257 -1.46 6.35 8.95
N VAL A 258 -1.88 5.13 9.34
CA VAL A 258 -1.13 3.91 9.05
C VAL A 258 -1.04 3.68 7.55
N ASN A 259 -2.15 3.73 6.82
CA ASN A 259 -2.17 3.46 5.38
C ASN A 259 -1.44 4.54 4.57
N THR A 260 -1.52 5.82 4.97
CA THR A 260 -0.75 6.89 4.33
C THR A 260 0.75 6.66 4.49
N ARG A 261 1.21 6.26 5.68
CA ARG A 261 2.63 5.94 5.90
C ARG A 261 3.09 4.77 5.05
N LEU A 262 2.31 3.70 5.00
CA LEU A 262 2.62 2.53 4.17
C LEU A 262 2.60 2.88 2.67
N ALA A 263 1.61 3.65 2.21
CA ALA A 263 1.52 4.12 0.82
C ALA A 263 2.73 4.96 0.40
N ARG A 264 3.18 5.89 1.27
CA ARG A 264 4.39 6.69 1.05
C ARG A 264 5.66 5.82 1.00
N GLN A 265 5.76 4.80 1.86
CA GLN A 265 6.90 3.87 1.86
C GLN A 265 6.94 3.03 0.56
N ILE A 266 5.78 2.63 0.00
CA ILE A 266 5.70 1.96 -1.30
C ILE A 266 6.22 2.89 -2.41
N ALA A 267 5.75 4.13 -2.48
CA ALA A 267 6.20 5.09 -3.47
C ALA A 267 7.69 5.40 -3.35
N ALA A 268 8.20 5.58 -2.12
CA ALA A 268 9.60 5.88 -1.86
C ALA A 268 10.57 4.75 -2.19
N ASP A 269 10.07 3.49 -2.19
CA ASP A 269 10.84 2.28 -2.49
C ASP A 269 10.45 1.71 -3.87
N GLY A 270 9.97 2.56 -4.79
CA GLY A 270 9.72 2.15 -6.18
C GLY A 270 10.98 1.58 -6.83
N GLU A 271 10.83 0.60 -7.74
CA GLU A 271 11.95 -0.07 -8.41
C GLU A 271 12.93 0.94 -9.02
N GLY A 272 14.16 0.93 -8.52
CA GLY A 272 15.21 1.84 -8.96
C GLY A 272 15.02 3.32 -8.56
N ALA A 273 14.02 3.66 -7.75
CA ALA A 273 13.74 5.03 -7.36
C ALA A 273 14.83 5.63 -6.47
N THR A 274 15.08 6.91 -6.67
CA THR A 274 15.99 7.71 -5.81
C THR A 274 15.27 8.79 -5.02
N LYS A 275 14.00 9.08 -5.37
CA LYS A 275 13.19 10.14 -4.75
C LYS A 275 11.74 9.72 -4.56
N LEU A 276 11.18 10.06 -3.41
CA LEU A 276 9.74 10.13 -3.20
C LEU A 276 9.22 11.44 -3.81
N VAL A 277 8.30 11.33 -4.75
CA VAL A 277 7.63 12.48 -5.36
C VAL A 277 6.20 12.55 -4.85
N THR A 278 5.87 13.63 -4.16
CA THR A 278 4.52 13.95 -3.71
C THR A 278 3.93 15.02 -4.60
N CYS A 279 2.70 14.85 -5.11
CA CYS A 279 1.96 15.95 -5.74
C CYS A 279 0.74 16.28 -4.89
N THR A 280 0.64 17.53 -4.43
CA THR A 280 -0.51 18.05 -3.71
C THR A 280 -1.21 19.09 -4.56
N VAL A 281 -2.48 18.83 -4.91
CA VAL A 281 -3.36 19.76 -5.61
C VAL A 281 -4.32 20.36 -4.60
N LYS A 282 -4.35 21.71 -4.52
CA LYS A 282 -5.20 22.47 -3.60
C LYS A 282 -6.18 23.36 -4.39
N ASN A 283 -7.21 23.80 -3.67
CA ASN A 283 -8.22 24.73 -4.16
C ASN A 283 -8.92 24.24 -5.43
N SER A 284 -9.21 22.93 -5.50
CA SER A 284 -9.93 22.29 -6.60
C SER A 284 -11.43 22.35 -6.37
N ARG A 285 -12.20 22.22 -7.46
CA ARG A 285 -13.67 22.16 -7.43
C ARG A 285 -14.23 20.93 -6.73
N SER A 286 -13.45 19.83 -6.67
CA SER A 286 -13.79 18.60 -5.96
C SER A 286 -12.54 17.81 -5.62
N GLU A 287 -12.61 16.96 -4.57
CA GLU A 287 -11.54 16.03 -4.20
C GLU A 287 -11.21 15.08 -5.35
N GLU A 288 -12.21 14.60 -6.10
CA GLU A 288 -12.00 13.72 -7.27
C GLU A 288 -11.19 14.41 -8.38
N ALA A 289 -11.48 15.68 -8.67
CA ALA A 289 -10.71 16.45 -9.66
C ALA A 289 -9.27 16.66 -9.19
N ALA A 290 -9.07 17.03 -7.92
CA ALA A 290 -7.74 17.19 -7.34
C ALA A 290 -6.94 15.88 -7.39
N GLU A 291 -7.56 14.74 -7.08
CA GLU A 291 -6.94 13.41 -7.13
C GLU A 291 -6.48 13.06 -8.54
N ARG A 292 -7.36 13.23 -9.55
CA ARG A 292 -7.02 12.94 -10.95
C ARG A 292 -5.86 13.80 -11.44
N LEU A 293 -5.84 15.10 -11.08
CA LEU A 293 -4.74 16.00 -11.40
C LEU A 293 -3.44 15.55 -10.74
N ALA A 294 -3.44 15.31 -9.43
CA ALA A 294 -2.26 14.89 -8.67
C ALA A 294 -1.71 13.57 -9.19
N LYS A 295 -2.59 12.58 -9.43
CA LYS A 295 -2.21 11.25 -9.92
C LYS A 295 -1.63 11.30 -11.33
N ALA A 296 -2.17 12.15 -12.22
CA ALA A 296 -1.62 12.36 -13.55
C ALA A 296 -0.20 12.96 -13.52
N VAL A 297 0.06 13.87 -12.58
CA VAL A 297 1.39 14.48 -12.41
C VAL A 297 2.41 13.45 -11.97
N VAL A 298 2.16 12.72 -10.85
CA VAL A 298 3.13 11.72 -10.33
C VAL A 298 3.27 10.50 -11.24
N GLY A 299 2.28 10.22 -12.09
CA GLY A 299 2.31 9.13 -13.08
C GLY A 299 2.94 9.48 -14.42
N SER A 300 3.24 10.76 -14.68
CA SER A 300 3.83 11.22 -15.93
C SER A 300 5.30 10.82 -16.07
N ASN A 301 5.65 9.99 -17.04
CA ASN A 301 7.05 9.61 -17.30
C ASN A 301 7.96 10.83 -17.51
N LEU A 302 7.46 11.88 -18.17
CA LEU A 302 8.25 13.11 -18.38
C LEU A 302 8.46 13.89 -17.08
N VAL A 303 7.47 13.95 -16.19
CA VAL A 303 7.63 14.56 -14.86
C VAL A 303 8.59 13.71 -14.03
N LYS A 304 8.43 12.39 -13.99
CA LYS A 304 9.31 11.48 -13.25
C LYS A 304 10.77 11.58 -13.71
N ALA A 305 10.99 11.67 -15.03
CA ALA A 305 12.33 11.90 -15.58
C ALA A 305 12.90 13.28 -15.22
N ALA A 306 12.07 14.34 -15.18
CA ALA A 306 12.49 15.65 -14.72
C ALA A 306 12.89 15.62 -13.23
N MET A 307 12.15 14.91 -12.38
CA MET A 307 12.48 14.72 -10.96
C MET A 307 13.83 14.00 -10.80
N PHE A 308 14.08 12.95 -11.60
CA PHE A 308 15.38 12.28 -11.62
C PHE A 308 16.53 13.24 -11.98
N GLY A 309 16.34 14.05 -13.03
CA GLY A 309 17.32 15.03 -13.50
C GLY A 309 17.43 16.31 -12.65
N ALA A 310 16.64 16.45 -11.58
CA ALA A 310 16.52 17.69 -10.81
C ALA A 310 16.20 18.92 -11.70
N ASP A 311 15.31 18.72 -12.70
CA ASP A 311 14.84 19.73 -13.65
C ASP A 311 13.49 20.31 -13.16
N ALA A 312 13.44 21.61 -12.90
CA ALA A 312 12.25 22.33 -12.44
C ALA A 312 11.19 22.54 -13.57
N ASN A 313 10.88 21.46 -14.27
CA ASN A 313 10.07 21.47 -15.49
C ASN A 313 8.57 21.55 -15.20
N TRP A 314 8.10 22.73 -14.79
CA TRP A 314 6.68 22.98 -14.52
C TRP A 314 5.80 22.82 -15.78
N GLY A 315 6.36 23.01 -16.98
CA GLY A 315 5.62 22.78 -18.23
C GLY A 315 5.17 21.33 -18.39
N ARG A 316 6.00 20.34 -17.96
CA ARG A 316 5.63 18.93 -17.91
C ARG A 316 4.54 18.66 -16.88
N VAL A 317 4.55 19.40 -15.75
CA VAL A 317 3.48 19.30 -14.73
C VAL A 317 2.14 19.75 -15.32
N LEU A 318 2.07 20.93 -15.92
CA LEU A 318 0.85 21.43 -16.58
C LEU A 318 0.40 20.52 -17.73
N CYS A 319 1.33 20.01 -18.53
CA CYS A 319 1.03 19.05 -19.57
C CYS A 319 0.36 17.78 -19.00
N ALA A 320 0.90 17.22 -17.92
CA ALA A 320 0.33 16.06 -17.24
C ALA A 320 -1.09 16.34 -16.70
N MET A 321 -1.30 17.49 -16.11
CA MET A 321 -2.62 17.94 -15.68
C MET A 321 -3.59 18.04 -16.87
N GLY A 322 -3.13 18.55 -18.01
CA GLY A 322 -3.94 18.78 -19.20
C GLY A 322 -4.57 17.51 -19.79
N TYR A 323 -3.91 16.34 -19.70
CA TYR A 323 -4.47 15.08 -20.18
C TYR A 323 -5.14 14.21 -19.08
N SER A 324 -5.21 14.70 -17.84
CA SER A 324 -5.79 13.99 -16.68
C SER A 324 -7.28 13.68 -16.80
N LYS A 325 -7.97 14.33 -17.76
CA LYS A 325 -9.43 14.34 -17.91
C LYS A 325 -10.19 14.99 -16.72
N ALA A 326 -9.50 15.64 -15.80
CA ALA A 326 -10.09 16.44 -14.74
C ALA A 326 -10.38 17.85 -15.23
N PRO A 327 -11.50 18.48 -14.84
CA PRO A 327 -11.78 19.87 -15.20
C PRO A 327 -10.88 20.81 -14.37
N PHE A 328 -10.20 21.74 -15.05
CA PHE A 328 -9.48 22.85 -14.43
C PHE A 328 -9.19 23.91 -15.49
N ARG A 329 -8.82 25.13 -15.07
CA ARG A 329 -8.44 26.23 -15.95
C ARG A 329 -6.93 26.48 -15.83
N PRO A 330 -6.15 26.22 -16.90
CA PRO A 330 -4.69 26.39 -16.88
C PRO A 330 -4.26 27.80 -16.47
N GLU A 331 -5.01 28.82 -16.84
CA GLU A 331 -4.74 30.24 -16.55
C GLU A 331 -4.86 30.64 -15.07
N TYR A 332 -5.28 29.69 -14.19
CA TYR A 332 -5.36 29.93 -12.74
C TYR A 332 -4.33 29.13 -11.95
N VAL A 333 -3.60 28.23 -12.63
CA VAL A 333 -2.72 27.28 -11.97
C VAL A 333 -1.43 27.95 -11.54
N SER A 334 -1.07 27.75 -10.27
CA SER A 334 0.25 28.05 -9.72
C SER A 334 0.97 26.75 -9.35
N VAL A 335 2.29 26.70 -9.59
CA VAL A 335 3.14 25.52 -9.29
C VAL A 335 4.39 25.95 -8.54
N ALA A 336 4.71 25.21 -7.47
CA ALA A 336 5.96 25.30 -6.75
C ALA A 336 6.56 23.91 -6.51
N PHE A 337 7.89 23.84 -6.40
CA PHE A 337 8.60 22.67 -5.90
C PHE A 337 9.08 22.92 -4.48
N GLU A 338 8.91 21.94 -3.60
CA GLU A 338 9.20 22.06 -2.17
C GLU A 338 9.98 20.83 -1.68
N SER A 339 10.92 21.04 -0.77
CA SER A 339 11.65 20.00 -0.07
C SER A 339 12.22 20.51 1.25
N ALA A 340 13.01 19.71 1.95
CA ALA A 340 13.77 20.16 3.12
C ALA A 340 14.73 21.31 2.83
N ALA A 341 15.19 21.46 1.57
CA ALA A 341 16.09 22.54 1.13
C ALA A 341 15.37 23.88 0.88
N GLY A 342 14.04 23.91 0.89
CA GLY A 342 13.26 25.13 0.68
C GLY A 342 12.08 24.96 -0.28
N SER A 343 11.61 26.08 -0.82
CA SER A 343 10.52 26.15 -1.80
C SER A 343 10.88 27.10 -2.94
N VAL A 344 10.51 26.74 -4.17
CA VAL A 344 10.68 27.56 -5.35
C VAL A 344 9.38 27.58 -6.17
N ALA A 345 8.78 28.77 -6.32
CA ALA A 345 7.65 28.99 -7.20
C ALA A 345 8.15 29.13 -8.64
N VAL A 346 7.57 28.39 -9.58
CA VAL A 346 8.03 28.31 -10.98
C VAL A 346 6.95 28.72 -11.99
N CYS A 347 5.69 28.74 -11.55
CA CYS A 347 4.55 29.13 -12.38
C CYS A 347 3.51 29.83 -11.51
N ASP A 348 2.94 30.91 -12.01
CA ASP A 348 1.80 31.58 -11.41
C ASP A 348 0.77 31.94 -12.50
N LYS A 349 -0.50 31.67 -12.23
CA LYS A 349 -1.63 31.92 -13.16
C LYS A 349 -1.34 31.40 -14.58
N GLY A 350 -0.80 30.19 -14.67
CA GLY A 350 -0.49 29.52 -15.92
C GLY A 350 0.72 30.05 -16.68
N ALA A 351 1.45 31.05 -16.13
CA ALA A 351 2.59 31.67 -16.75
C ALA A 351 3.89 31.38 -15.98
N ALA A 352 5.02 31.37 -16.72
CA ALA A 352 6.34 31.19 -16.12
C ALA A 352 6.68 32.34 -15.16
N LEU A 353 7.32 31.99 -14.07
CA LEU A 353 7.99 32.92 -13.17
C LEU A 353 9.49 32.87 -13.43
N ASP A 354 10.17 34.01 -13.25
CA ASP A 354 11.63 34.01 -13.07
C ASP A 354 11.94 33.43 -11.69
N PHE A 355 12.79 32.42 -11.61
CA PHE A 355 13.13 31.74 -10.36
C PHE A 355 14.64 31.46 -10.26
N ASP A 356 15.13 31.25 -9.05
CA ASP A 356 16.52 30.90 -8.77
C ASP A 356 16.78 29.43 -9.15
N GLU A 357 17.48 29.19 -10.26
CA GLU A 357 17.86 27.87 -10.78
C GLU A 357 18.74 27.08 -9.80
N GLU A 358 19.63 27.76 -9.04
CA GLU A 358 20.48 27.12 -8.05
C GLU A 358 19.66 26.60 -6.86
N LEU A 359 18.68 27.40 -6.41
CA LEU A 359 17.74 26.99 -5.38
C LEU A 359 16.85 25.84 -5.89
N ALA A 360 16.33 25.95 -7.10
CA ALA A 360 15.50 24.91 -7.72
C ALA A 360 16.25 23.58 -7.77
N LYS A 361 17.51 23.58 -8.20
CA LYS A 361 18.36 22.40 -8.24
C LYS A 361 18.59 21.81 -6.84
N LYS A 362 18.81 22.63 -5.80
CA LYS A 362 18.94 22.17 -4.42
C LYS A 362 17.66 21.52 -3.92
N VAL A 363 16.52 22.18 -4.12
CA VAL A 363 15.18 21.65 -3.74
C VAL A 363 14.91 20.32 -4.40
N LEU A 364 15.16 20.19 -5.70
CA LEU A 364 14.89 18.99 -6.48
C LEU A 364 15.94 17.88 -6.29
N SER A 365 17.08 18.16 -5.66
CA SER A 365 18.10 17.15 -5.34
C SER A 365 17.83 16.38 -4.06
N GLU A 366 16.87 16.81 -3.24
CA GLU A 366 16.45 16.10 -2.04
C GLU A 366 15.78 14.77 -2.34
N SER A 367 15.82 13.84 -1.39
CA SER A 367 15.20 12.51 -1.51
C SER A 367 13.67 12.53 -1.42
N GLU A 368 13.10 13.61 -0.89
CA GLU A 368 11.64 13.83 -0.86
C GLU A 368 11.34 15.20 -1.47
N VAL A 369 10.56 15.20 -2.55
CA VAL A 369 10.17 16.40 -3.29
C VAL A 369 8.65 16.48 -3.38
N THR A 370 8.11 17.66 -3.07
CA THR A 370 6.68 17.96 -3.24
C THR A 370 6.48 18.88 -4.44
N ILE A 371 5.60 18.49 -5.34
CA ILE A 371 5.04 19.33 -6.40
C ILE A 371 3.76 19.93 -5.83
N ALA A 372 3.81 21.17 -5.41
CA ALA A 372 2.68 21.91 -4.88
C ALA A 372 1.96 22.62 -6.04
N VAL A 373 0.70 22.24 -6.26
CA VAL A 373 -0.17 22.80 -7.30
C VAL A 373 -1.36 23.47 -6.66
N ASP A 374 -1.62 24.70 -7.03
CA ASP A 374 -2.83 25.42 -6.67
C ASP A 374 -3.64 25.70 -7.94
N VAL A 375 -4.88 25.20 -8.02
CA VAL A 375 -5.74 25.41 -9.19
C VAL A 375 -6.70 26.60 -9.02
N ASN A 376 -6.79 27.17 -7.83
CA ASN A 376 -7.55 28.41 -7.53
C ASN A 376 -9.04 28.38 -8.00
N GLU A 377 -9.70 27.24 -7.90
CA GLU A 377 -11.07 27.07 -8.42
C GLU A 377 -12.07 26.54 -7.39
N GLY A 378 -11.67 26.29 -6.15
CA GLY A 378 -12.51 25.73 -5.09
C GLY A 378 -11.80 25.64 -3.74
N GLU A 379 -12.19 24.66 -2.90
CA GLU A 379 -11.65 24.47 -1.55
C GLU A 379 -11.12 23.04 -1.32
N ASP A 380 -11.42 22.12 -2.22
CA ASP A 380 -11.02 20.73 -2.09
C ASP A 380 -9.56 20.50 -2.46
N SER A 381 -9.00 19.42 -1.93
CA SER A 381 -7.61 19.08 -2.16
C SER A 381 -7.40 17.57 -2.21
N ALA A 382 -6.35 17.13 -2.88
CA ALA A 382 -5.88 15.76 -2.82
C ALA A 382 -4.35 15.69 -2.97
N THR A 383 -3.79 14.62 -2.43
CA THR A 383 -2.36 14.32 -2.54
C THR A 383 -2.17 12.94 -3.18
N ALA A 384 -1.22 12.82 -4.10
CA ALA A 384 -0.79 11.56 -4.69
C ALA A 384 0.72 11.38 -4.51
N TRP A 385 1.17 10.12 -4.51
CA TRP A 385 2.57 9.76 -4.30
C TRP A 385 3.08 8.93 -5.47
N GLY A 386 4.31 9.19 -5.85
CA GLY A 386 5.06 8.44 -6.84
C GLY A 386 6.55 8.53 -6.56
N CYS A 387 7.34 8.17 -7.53
CA CYS A 387 8.80 8.27 -7.49
C CYS A 387 9.33 8.82 -8.81
N ASP A 388 10.62 9.15 -8.85
CA ASP A 388 11.33 9.46 -10.08
C ASP A 388 11.44 8.24 -11.01
N LEU A 389 11.86 8.45 -12.25
CA LEU A 389 12.13 7.38 -13.23
C LEU A 389 13.61 7.37 -13.56
N THR A 390 14.28 6.27 -13.20
CA THR A 390 15.73 6.11 -13.33
C THR A 390 16.10 5.07 -14.37
N TYR A 391 17.36 4.97 -14.73
CA TYR A 391 17.90 3.91 -15.58
C TYR A 391 17.78 2.53 -14.91
N ASP A 392 17.86 2.48 -13.58
CA ASP A 392 17.76 1.21 -12.83
C ASP A 392 16.37 0.58 -12.93
N TYR A 393 15.28 1.35 -13.10
CA TYR A 393 13.96 0.81 -13.37
C TYR A 393 13.97 -0.11 -14.61
N VAL A 394 14.54 0.38 -15.71
CA VAL A 394 14.62 -0.40 -16.96
C VAL A 394 15.51 -1.63 -16.78
N LYS A 395 16.64 -1.51 -16.08
CA LYS A 395 17.56 -2.61 -15.81
C LYS A 395 16.90 -3.70 -14.98
N ILE A 396 16.22 -3.34 -13.87
CA ILE A 396 15.53 -4.30 -13.00
C ILE A 396 14.45 -5.06 -13.77
N ASN A 397 13.63 -4.35 -14.55
CA ASN A 397 12.52 -4.96 -15.27
C ASN A 397 12.93 -5.71 -16.54
N GLY A 398 14.05 -5.36 -17.15
CA GLY A 398 14.65 -6.09 -18.27
C GLY A 398 15.13 -7.49 -17.87
N ASP A 399 15.55 -7.66 -16.63
CA ASP A 399 16.15 -8.89 -16.09
C ASP A 399 15.24 -9.65 -15.12
N TYR A 400 13.96 -9.24 -14.94
CA TYR A 400 13.07 -9.72 -13.88
C TYR A 400 12.83 -11.24 -13.86
N ARG A 401 12.99 -11.92 -14.99
CA ARG A 401 12.78 -13.38 -15.11
C ARG A 401 13.97 -14.25 -14.73
N THR A 402 15.11 -13.64 -14.49
CA THR A 402 16.35 -14.37 -14.17
C THR A 402 16.52 -14.66 -12.69
#